data_18339dfa0f4b58d52b001dcf6c356363
#
_entry.id   18339dfa0f4b58d52b001dcf6c356363
#
_cell.length_a   1.000
_cell.length_b   1.000
_cell.length_c   1.000
_cell.angle_alpha   90.00
_cell.angle_beta   90.00
_cell.angle_gamma   90.00
#
_symmetry.space_group_name_H-M   'P 1'
#
loop_
_entity.id
_entity.type
_entity.pdbx_description
1 polymer ?
#
loop_
_entity_poly.entity_id
_entity_poly.type
_entity_poly.pdbx_seq_one_letter_code
_entity_poly.pdbx_strand_id
1 'polypeptide(L)' 'IVVEAVFERADLKQEVLAKVAAAARPGTPIASNTSSIPITELARAVSDPSCMIGLHFFSPVDRMPLVEVIRTAATSDET' A
#
# COMPACT_ATOMS: atom_id res chain seq x y z
N ILE A 1 -1.34 -9.32 -6.09
CA ILE A 1 -0.94 -8.19 -5.24
C ILE A 1 0.01 -7.25 -5.99
N VAL A 2 -0.15 -5.98 -5.78
CA VAL A 2 0.75 -4.95 -6.32
C VAL A 2 1.34 -4.18 -5.14
N VAL A 3 2.66 -3.97 -5.16
CA VAL A 3 3.36 -3.24 -4.09
C VAL A 3 3.95 -1.97 -4.66
N GLU A 4 3.54 -0.81 -4.12
CA GLU A 4 4.11 0.48 -4.43
C GLU A 4 5.33 0.73 -3.53
N ALA A 5 6.44 1.13 -4.11
CA ALA A 5 7.70 1.41 -3.41
C ALA A 5 8.43 2.63 -4.00
N VAL A 6 7.68 3.62 -4.47
CA VAL A 6 8.26 4.85 -5.01
C VAL A 6 8.73 5.79 -3.89
N PHE A 7 9.33 6.92 -4.25
CA PHE A 7 9.84 7.88 -3.27
C PHE A 7 8.80 8.22 -2.20
N GLU A 8 9.28 8.51 -0.98
CA GLU A 8 8.45 8.75 0.20
C GLU A 8 7.80 10.14 0.15
N ARG A 9 6.92 10.33 -0.82
CA ARG A 9 6.10 11.53 -1.02
C ARG A 9 4.65 11.12 -1.20
N ALA A 10 3.78 11.68 -0.38
CA ALA A 10 2.35 11.31 -0.39
C ALA A 10 1.69 11.58 -1.74
N ASP A 11 1.97 12.74 -2.35
CA ASP A 11 1.39 13.11 -3.65
C ASP A 11 1.80 12.15 -4.77
N LEU A 12 3.08 11.78 -4.81
CA LEU A 12 3.60 10.84 -5.81
C LEU A 12 3.03 9.43 -5.61
N LYS A 13 3.00 8.96 -4.36
CA LYS A 13 2.42 7.65 -4.04
C LYS A 13 0.94 7.59 -4.37
N GLN A 14 0.19 8.64 -4.08
CA GLN A 14 -1.24 8.71 -4.41
C GLN A 14 -1.47 8.68 -5.92
N GLU A 15 -0.64 9.38 -6.70
CA GLU A 15 -0.72 9.35 -8.17
C GLU A 15 -0.49 7.94 -8.72
N VAL A 16 0.56 7.27 -8.24
CA VAL A 16 0.89 5.89 -8.65
C VAL A 16 -0.22 4.93 -8.23
N LEU A 17 -0.68 5.03 -6.99
CA LEU A 17 -1.73 4.15 -6.46
C LEU A 17 -3.05 4.32 -7.22
N ALA A 18 -3.40 5.54 -7.63
CA ALA A 18 -4.60 5.77 -8.43
C ALA A 18 -4.51 5.06 -9.79
N LYS A 19 -3.35 5.11 -10.43
CA LYS A 19 -3.11 4.43 -11.71
C LYS A 19 -3.15 2.91 -11.54
N VAL A 20 -2.56 2.39 -10.48
CA VAL A 20 -2.56 0.95 -10.18
C VAL A 20 -4.00 0.48 -9.91
N ALA A 21 -4.75 1.21 -9.11
CA ALA A 21 -6.14 0.85 -8.77
C ALA A 21 -7.02 0.82 -10.02
N ALA A 22 -6.80 1.75 -10.96
CA ALA A 22 -7.56 1.80 -12.21
C ALA A 22 -7.24 0.62 -13.15
N ALA A 23 -6.01 0.11 -13.10
CA ALA A 23 -5.54 -0.96 -13.99
C ALA A 23 -5.70 -2.36 -13.38
N ALA A 24 -5.73 -2.48 -12.07
CA ALA A 24 -5.80 -3.77 -11.39
C ALA A 24 -7.22 -4.36 -11.45
N ARG A 25 -7.30 -5.69 -11.39
CA ARG A 25 -8.58 -6.37 -11.28
C ARG A 25 -9.25 -6.03 -9.95
N PRO A 26 -10.60 -5.93 -9.93
CA PRO A 26 -11.31 -5.75 -8.66
C PRO A 26 -10.90 -6.81 -7.62
N GLY A 27 -10.71 -6.37 -6.38
CA GLY A 27 -10.30 -7.25 -5.30
C GLY A 27 -8.80 -7.52 -5.21
N THR A 28 -7.99 -7.00 -6.13
CA THR A 28 -6.53 -7.12 -6.05
C THR A 28 -6.00 -6.35 -4.85
N PRO A 29 -5.26 -6.98 -3.93
CA PRO A 29 -4.61 -6.25 -2.84
C PRO A 29 -3.57 -5.28 -3.39
N ILE A 30 -3.64 -4.04 -2.92
CA ILE A 30 -2.71 -2.96 -3.30
C ILE A 30 -1.97 -2.53 -2.04
N ALA A 31 -0.66 -2.65 -2.05
CA ALA A 31 0.16 -2.38 -0.88
C ALA A 31 1.10 -1.21 -1.11
N SER A 32 1.39 -0.46 -0.04
CA SER A 32 2.45 0.54 -0.04
C SER A 32 3.54 0.15 0.94
N ASN A 33 4.79 0.30 0.52
CA ASN A 33 5.96 0.08 1.37
C ASN A 33 6.37 1.35 2.13
N THR A 34 5.45 2.29 2.34
CA THR A 34 5.74 3.51 3.09
C THR A 34 6.18 3.20 4.51
N SER A 35 7.13 3.97 5.05
CA SER A 35 7.56 3.86 6.44
C SER A 35 6.90 4.88 7.35
N SER A 36 6.41 6.00 6.81
CA SER A 36 5.94 7.11 7.64
C SER A 36 4.58 7.69 7.24
N ILE A 37 4.15 7.51 5.99
CA ILE A 37 2.87 8.07 5.52
C ILE A 37 1.72 7.16 5.97
N PRO A 38 0.68 7.70 6.64
CA PRO A 38 -0.45 6.87 7.05
C PRO A 38 -1.12 6.17 5.86
N ILE A 39 -1.36 4.89 5.98
CA ILE A 39 -2.03 4.11 4.92
C ILE A 39 -3.43 4.66 4.64
N THR A 40 -4.13 5.15 5.67
CA THR A 40 -5.43 5.78 5.50
C THR A 40 -5.38 6.97 4.55
N GLU A 41 -4.30 7.76 4.60
CA GLU A 41 -4.11 8.89 3.68
C GLU A 41 -3.90 8.41 2.25
N LEU A 42 -3.04 7.39 2.07
CA LEU A 42 -2.79 6.81 0.75
C LEU A 42 -4.03 6.13 0.17
N ALA A 43 -4.84 5.53 1.01
CA ALA A 43 -6.05 4.83 0.59
C ALA A 43 -7.10 5.75 -0.05
N ARG A 44 -7.01 7.05 0.17
CA ARG A 44 -7.90 8.04 -0.47
C ARG A 44 -7.73 8.08 -1.99
N ALA A 45 -6.59 7.63 -2.50
CA ALA A 45 -6.29 7.62 -3.93
C ALA A 45 -6.87 6.41 -4.66
N VAL A 46 -7.30 5.39 -3.93
CA VAL A 46 -7.85 4.17 -4.53
C VAL A 46 -9.37 4.14 -4.40
N SER A 47 -10.03 3.57 -5.41
CA SER A 47 -11.50 3.51 -5.44
C SER A 47 -12.08 2.55 -4.41
N ASP A 48 -11.34 1.50 -4.05
CA ASP A 48 -11.75 0.53 -3.04
C ASP A 48 -10.70 0.43 -1.93
N PRO A 49 -10.85 1.23 -0.85
CA PRO A 49 -9.89 1.23 0.24
C PRO A 49 -9.83 -0.09 1.02
N SER A 50 -10.79 -0.99 0.84
CA SER A 50 -10.74 -2.32 1.49
C SER A 50 -9.61 -3.19 0.92
N CYS A 51 -9.12 -2.89 -0.28
CA CYS A 51 -8.00 -3.57 -0.92
C CYS A 51 -6.65 -2.94 -0.58
N MET A 52 -6.61 -1.84 0.16
CA MET A 52 -5.38 -1.12 0.48
C MET A 52 -4.77 -1.61 1.79
N ILE A 53 -3.45 -1.84 1.78
CA ILE A 53 -2.71 -2.33 2.93
C ILE A 53 -1.29 -1.75 2.92
N GLY A 54 -0.66 -1.68 4.07
CA GLY A 54 0.77 -1.38 4.17
C GLY A 54 1.58 -2.66 4.27
N LEU A 55 2.68 -2.74 3.54
CA LEU A 55 3.68 -3.80 3.66
C LEU A 55 5.03 -3.15 3.84
N HIS A 56 5.45 -3.02 5.09
CA HIS A 56 6.71 -2.35 5.42
C HIS A 56 7.82 -3.38 5.61
N PHE A 57 8.78 -3.37 4.69
CA PHE A 57 9.96 -4.20 4.75
C PHE A 57 11.08 -3.45 5.47
N PHE A 58 11.76 -4.12 6.39
CA PHE A 58 12.87 -3.50 7.12
C PHE A 58 14.17 -3.60 6.31
N SER A 59 14.98 -2.54 6.36
CA SER A 59 16.26 -2.47 5.67
C SER A 59 17.41 -2.97 6.56
N PRO A 60 18.39 -3.70 6.00
CA PRO A 60 18.43 -4.18 4.63
C PRO A 60 17.50 -5.37 4.40
N VAL A 61 16.73 -5.33 3.32
CA VAL A 61 15.64 -6.29 3.05
C VAL A 61 16.16 -7.74 2.97
N ASP A 62 17.33 -7.93 2.42
CA ASP A 62 17.95 -9.26 2.27
C ASP A 62 18.40 -9.88 3.59
N ARG A 63 18.48 -9.10 4.66
CA ARG A 63 18.94 -9.55 5.99
C ARG A 63 17.88 -9.49 7.07
N MET A 64 16.81 -8.74 6.84
CA MET A 64 15.74 -8.55 7.82
C MET A 64 14.56 -9.43 7.46
N PRO A 65 14.35 -10.56 8.15
CA PRO A 65 13.29 -11.52 7.83
C PRO A 65 11.90 -11.08 8.33
N LEU A 66 11.70 -9.79 8.52
CA LEU A 66 10.48 -9.25 9.12
C LEU A 66 9.81 -8.28 8.13
N VAL A 67 8.51 -8.44 7.95
CA VAL A 67 7.67 -7.48 7.26
C VAL A 67 6.50 -7.10 8.14
N GLU A 68 6.20 -5.81 8.20
CA GLU A 68 5.07 -5.27 8.94
C GLU A 68 3.86 -5.19 8.01
N VAL A 69 2.75 -5.80 8.43
CA VAL A 69 1.47 -5.70 7.71
C VAL A 69 0.61 -4.69 8.42
N ILE A 70 0.29 -3.58 7.75
CA ILE A 70 -0.43 -2.46 8.35
C ILE A 70 -1.79 -2.34 7.70
N ARG A 71 -2.85 -2.55 8.48
CA ARG A 71 -4.22 -2.40 8.00
C ARG A 71 -4.85 -1.13 8.54
N THR A 72 -5.80 -0.58 7.78
CA THR A 72 -6.68 0.50 8.24
C THR A 72 -8.01 -0.10 8.71
N ALA A 73 -8.88 0.75 9.25
CA ALA A 73 -10.24 0.34 9.59
C ALA A 73 -11.03 -0.15 8.37
N ALA A 74 -10.68 0.31 7.18
CA ALA A 74 -11.34 -0.08 5.93
C ALA A 74 -10.77 -1.34 5.30
N THR A 75 -9.54 -1.74 5.63
CA THR A 75 -8.89 -2.91 5.04
C THR A 75 -9.67 -4.19 5.35
N SER A 76 -10.01 -4.96 4.31
CA SER A 76 -10.72 -6.22 4.50
C SER A 76 -9.80 -7.31 5.05
N ASP A 77 -10.39 -8.30 5.72
CA ASP A 77 -9.64 -9.45 6.22
C ASP A 77 -9.01 -10.26 5.07
N GLU A 78 -9.69 -10.32 3.93
CA GLU A 78 -9.18 -11.01 2.74
C GLU A 78 -7.92 -10.35 2.18
N THR A 79 -7.84 -9.02 2.24
CA THR A 79 -6.66 -8.29 1.82
C THR A 79 -5.51 -8.54 2.77
#